data_6bff7812ce352651575001a31288b9c1
#
_entry.id   6bff7812ce352651575001a31288b9c1
#
_cell.length_a   1.000
_cell.length_b   1.000
_cell.length_c   1.000
_cell.angle_alpha   90.00
_cell.angle_beta   90.00
_cell.angle_gamma   90.00
#
_symmetry.space_group_name_H-M   'P 1'
#
loop_
_entity.id
_entity.type
_entity.pdbx_description
1 polymer ?
#
loop_
_entity_poly.entity_id
_entity_poly.type
_entity_poly.pdbx_seq_one_letter_code
_entity_poly.pdbx_strand_id
1 'polypeptide(L)'
;MENDSIRASGSDTLVDIWINGKLRAISVSHEAIGAYVGFESAGAMSDDDRCEFVRTHLPLVIAAAKSRLRDTDPTANAVVIDAGDLPRPGGRGGDRRSGERRKGERRKSERPISHPDRRRGGRRKGQRRTRPAEPKGTKTP
;
A
#
# COMPACT_ATOMS: atom_id res chain seq x y z
N MET A 1 -4.45 2.71 38.12
CA MET A 1 -5.17 2.75 36.83
C MET A 1 -4.58 3.90 36.03
N GLU A 2 -3.81 3.58 35.02
CA GLU A 2 -3.26 4.58 34.12
C GLU A 2 -4.41 5.20 33.37
N ASN A 3 -4.70 6.47 33.63
CA ASN A 3 -5.71 7.20 32.89
C ASN A 3 -5.17 7.50 31.51
N ASP A 4 -5.38 6.58 30.59
CA ASP A 4 -5.16 6.84 29.17
C ASP A 4 -6.11 7.95 28.75
N SER A 5 -5.60 9.16 28.62
CA SER A 5 -6.37 10.32 28.19
C SER A 5 -6.62 10.22 26.70
N ILE A 6 -7.84 9.82 26.30
CA ILE A 6 -8.25 9.77 24.90
C ILE A 6 -9.13 10.98 24.61
N ARG A 7 -8.77 11.76 23.57
CA ARG A 7 -9.50 12.96 23.16
C ARG A 7 -9.48 13.15 21.65
N ALA A 8 -10.56 13.67 21.10
CA ALA A 8 -10.60 14.09 19.71
C ALA A 8 -9.82 15.41 19.51
N SER A 9 -9.12 15.54 18.41
CA SER A 9 -8.38 16.74 18.02
C SER A 9 -8.50 16.94 16.51
N GLY A 10 -9.52 17.70 16.09
CA GLY A 10 -9.84 17.86 14.67
C GLY A 10 -10.24 16.53 14.03
N SER A 11 -9.55 16.13 12.97
CA SER A 11 -9.76 14.84 12.30
C SER A 11 -9.12 13.66 13.02
N ASP A 12 -8.20 13.92 13.94
CA ASP A 12 -7.38 12.90 14.59
C ASP A 12 -7.88 12.60 16.01
N THR A 13 -7.46 11.47 16.53
CA THR A 13 -7.71 11.09 17.93
C THR A 13 -6.39 11.01 18.66
N LEU A 14 -6.24 11.80 19.71
CA LEU A 14 -5.04 11.82 20.55
C LEU A 14 -5.21 10.90 21.75
N VAL A 15 -4.16 10.16 22.08
CA VAL A 15 -4.10 9.35 23.28
C VAL A 15 -2.73 9.45 23.93
N ASP A 16 -2.71 9.67 25.22
CA ASP A 16 -1.46 9.73 26.00
C ASP A 16 -1.23 8.37 26.65
N ILE A 17 -0.16 7.68 26.28
CA ILE A 17 0.13 6.30 26.69
C ILE A 17 1.57 6.17 27.21
N TRP A 18 1.75 5.37 28.25
CA TRP A 18 3.07 4.98 28.72
C TRP A 18 3.69 3.89 27.86
N ILE A 19 4.76 4.22 27.13
CA ILE A 19 5.52 3.27 26.32
C ILE A 19 6.98 3.30 26.77
N ASN A 20 7.51 2.14 27.17
CA ASN A 20 8.89 2.00 27.63
C ASN A 20 9.27 2.98 28.75
N GLY A 21 8.37 3.17 29.72
CA GLY A 21 8.59 4.04 30.88
C GLY A 21 8.52 5.56 30.61
N LYS A 22 8.03 5.96 29.44
CA LYS A 22 7.81 7.37 29.06
C LYS A 22 6.37 7.59 28.62
N LEU A 23 5.77 8.69 29.07
CA LEU A 23 4.47 9.14 28.57
C LEU A 23 4.66 9.71 27.16
N ARG A 24 3.85 9.26 26.22
CA ARG A 24 3.91 9.66 24.82
C ARG A 24 2.52 10.04 24.30
N ALA A 25 2.47 11.12 23.55
CA ALA A 25 1.28 11.50 22.83
C ALA A 25 1.22 10.74 21.50
N ILE A 26 0.16 9.97 21.29
CA ILE A 26 -0.08 9.24 20.06
C ILE A 26 -1.25 9.89 19.33
N SER A 27 -1.03 10.29 18.08
CA SER A 27 -2.09 10.78 17.19
C SER A 27 -2.49 9.64 16.25
N VAL A 28 -3.73 9.22 16.31
CA VAL A 28 -4.32 8.25 15.38
C VAL A 28 -5.07 9.04 14.32
N SER A 29 -4.57 9.03 13.09
CA SER A 29 -5.18 9.78 12.00
C SER A 29 -6.54 9.19 11.60
N HIS A 30 -7.42 10.04 11.08
CA HIS A 30 -8.69 9.62 10.50
C HIS A 30 -8.49 8.56 9.39
N GLU A 31 -7.42 8.70 8.63
CA GLU A 31 -7.05 7.75 7.58
C GLU A 31 -6.67 6.37 8.12
N ALA A 32 -6.02 6.32 9.29
CA ALA A 32 -5.72 5.05 9.97
C ALA A 32 -6.99 4.32 10.39
N ILE A 33 -7.95 5.05 10.96
CA ILE A 33 -9.25 4.51 11.33
C ILE A 33 -10.00 4.05 10.08
N GLY A 34 -10.02 4.89 9.02
CA GLY A 34 -10.66 4.57 7.74
C GLY A 34 -10.08 3.34 7.06
N ALA A 35 -8.78 3.14 7.12
CA ALA A 35 -8.12 1.95 6.58
C ALA A 35 -8.52 0.66 7.34
N TYR A 36 -8.88 0.79 8.61
CA TYR A 36 -9.31 -0.32 9.45
C TYR A 36 -10.79 -0.66 9.31
N VAL A 37 -11.69 0.33 9.44
CA VAL A 37 -13.15 0.13 9.42
C VAL A 37 -13.81 0.34 8.06
N GLY A 38 -13.08 0.93 7.10
CA GLY A 38 -13.59 1.41 5.82
C GLY A 38 -13.78 2.93 5.82
N PHE A 39 -13.37 3.59 4.73
CA PHE A 39 -13.38 5.06 4.65
C PHE A 39 -14.79 5.67 4.75
N GLU A 40 -15.79 5.00 4.19
CA GLU A 40 -17.19 5.46 4.30
C GLU A 40 -17.68 5.43 5.76
N SER A 41 -17.36 4.34 6.48
CA SER A 41 -17.71 4.18 7.88
C SER A 41 -16.98 5.19 8.76
N ALA A 42 -15.69 5.42 8.51
CA ALA A 42 -14.90 6.41 9.25
C ALA A 42 -15.41 7.83 9.02
N GLY A 43 -15.81 8.19 7.79
CA GLY A 43 -16.36 9.51 7.46
C GLY A 43 -17.68 9.83 8.15
N ALA A 44 -18.44 8.81 8.57
CA ALA A 44 -19.68 8.95 9.32
C ALA A 44 -19.48 8.92 10.85
N MET A 45 -18.28 8.62 11.34
CA MET A 45 -17.98 8.53 12.78
C MET A 45 -17.94 9.91 13.43
N SER A 46 -18.61 10.02 14.56
CA SER A 46 -18.48 11.18 15.46
C SER A 46 -17.14 11.17 16.20
N ASP A 47 -16.82 12.26 16.86
CA ASP A 47 -15.61 12.36 17.70
C ASP A 47 -15.63 11.31 18.82
N ASP A 48 -16.81 11.07 19.41
CA ASP A 48 -16.99 10.07 20.46
C ASP A 48 -16.79 8.65 19.92
N ASP A 49 -17.32 8.36 18.73
CA ASP A 49 -17.13 7.05 18.09
C ASP A 49 -15.66 6.79 17.78
N ARG A 50 -14.92 7.82 17.35
CA ARG A 50 -13.47 7.71 17.11
C ARG A 50 -12.70 7.45 18.40
N CYS A 51 -13.05 8.15 19.47
CA CYS A 51 -12.46 7.91 20.80
C CYS A 51 -12.77 6.50 21.31
N GLU A 52 -14.00 6.01 21.11
CA GLU A 52 -14.39 4.65 21.48
C GLU A 52 -13.68 3.59 20.63
N PHE A 53 -13.51 3.86 19.33
CA PHE A 53 -12.70 3.00 18.46
C PHE A 53 -11.26 2.85 19.00
N VAL A 54 -10.60 3.96 19.31
CA VAL A 54 -9.23 3.94 19.84
C VAL A 54 -9.19 3.22 21.19
N ARG A 55 -10.16 3.42 22.05
CA ARG A 55 -10.27 2.73 23.35
C ARG A 55 -10.40 1.22 23.17
N THR A 56 -11.27 0.79 22.28
CA THR A 56 -11.52 -0.64 21.99
C THR A 56 -10.29 -1.30 21.37
N HIS A 57 -9.54 -0.57 20.52
CA HIS A 57 -8.39 -1.08 19.79
C HIS A 57 -7.05 -0.62 20.36
N LEU A 58 -7.04 -0.17 21.62
CA LEU A 58 -5.83 0.36 22.28
C LEU A 58 -4.61 -0.56 22.17
N PRO A 59 -4.72 -1.88 22.34
CA PRO A 59 -3.57 -2.79 22.16
C PRO A 59 -2.95 -2.72 20.76
N LEU A 60 -3.76 -2.55 19.71
CA LEU A 60 -3.29 -2.41 18.32
C LEU A 60 -2.59 -1.07 18.12
N VAL A 61 -3.15 0.01 18.66
CA VAL A 61 -2.57 1.35 18.62
C VAL A 61 -1.21 1.36 19.31
N ILE A 62 -1.09 0.73 20.48
CA ILE A 62 0.19 0.59 21.21
C ILE A 62 1.22 -0.20 20.39
N ALA A 63 0.80 -1.29 19.76
CA ALA A 63 1.68 -2.11 18.92
C ALA A 63 2.20 -1.32 17.70
N ALA A 64 1.32 -0.58 17.02
CA ALA A 64 1.67 0.29 15.92
C ALA A 64 2.63 1.40 16.35
N ALA A 65 2.36 2.07 17.47
CA ALA A 65 3.22 3.11 18.02
C ALA A 65 4.60 2.57 18.38
N LYS A 66 4.69 1.39 18.98
CA LYS A 66 5.98 0.73 19.27
C LYS A 66 6.76 0.40 18.01
N SER A 67 6.09 0.01 16.94
CA SER A 67 6.73 -0.23 15.63
C SER A 67 7.28 1.06 15.05
N ARG A 68 6.48 2.11 15.01
CA ARG A 68 6.91 3.43 14.54
C ARG A 68 8.11 3.98 15.32
N LEU A 69 8.10 3.87 16.64
CA LEU A 69 9.21 4.31 17.46
C LEU A 69 10.52 3.57 17.18
N ARG A 70 10.46 2.30 16.80
CA ARG A 70 11.65 1.53 16.39
C ARG A 70 12.19 1.99 15.06
N ASP A 71 11.28 2.34 14.12
CA ASP A 71 11.62 2.62 12.73
C ASP A 71 12.05 4.10 12.54
N THR A 72 11.56 5.01 13.39
CA THR A 72 11.78 6.45 13.22
C THR A 72 12.74 6.99 14.26
N ASP A 73 12.28 7.19 15.47
CA ASP A 73 13.05 7.76 16.59
C ASP A 73 12.54 7.20 17.93
N PRO A 74 13.33 6.36 18.61
CA PRO A 74 12.94 5.78 19.89
C PRO A 74 12.81 6.82 21.01
N THR A 75 13.29 8.05 20.80
CA THR A 75 13.23 9.14 21.79
C THR A 75 12.05 10.08 21.60
N ALA A 76 11.35 9.99 20.46
CA ALA A 76 10.23 10.86 20.14
C ALA A 76 9.14 10.85 21.22
N ASN A 77 8.65 12.03 21.60
CA ASN A 77 7.58 12.18 22.59
C ASN A 77 6.19 12.10 21.96
N ALA A 78 6.09 12.28 20.64
CA ALA A 78 4.85 12.19 19.87
C ALA A 78 5.02 11.19 18.72
N VAL A 79 3.97 10.42 18.45
CA VAL A 79 3.93 9.41 17.40
C VAL A 79 2.65 9.58 16.61
N VAL A 80 2.75 9.60 15.28
CA VAL A 80 1.60 9.62 14.38
C VAL A 80 1.39 8.23 13.80
N ILE A 81 0.16 7.73 13.88
CA ILE A 81 -0.28 6.46 13.30
C ILE A 81 -1.13 6.76 12.07
N ASP A 82 -0.67 6.32 10.92
CA ASP A 82 -1.29 6.50 9.61
C ASP A 82 -1.95 5.22 9.07
N ALA A 83 -2.60 5.34 7.91
CA ALA A 83 -3.37 4.26 7.28
C ALA A 83 -2.64 2.92 7.08
N GLY A 84 -1.31 2.93 7.02
CA GLY A 84 -0.49 1.72 6.84
C GLY A 84 -0.09 1.02 8.13
N ASP A 85 -0.31 1.63 9.28
CA ASP A 85 0.22 1.17 10.58
C ASP A 85 -0.73 0.22 11.32
N LEU A 86 -2.04 0.37 11.10
CA LEU A 86 -3.04 -0.53 11.69
C LEU A 86 -3.27 -1.74 10.77
N PRO A 87 -3.23 -2.98 11.28
CA PRO A 87 -3.51 -4.17 10.50
C PRO A 87 -4.98 -4.19 10.10
N ARG A 88 -5.27 -4.40 8.82
CA ARG A 88 -6.65 -4.49 8.32
C ARG A 88 -7.34 -5.71 8.93
N PRO A 89 -8.58 -5.59 9.46
CA PRO A 89 -9.35 -6.72 9.93
C PRO A 89 -9.63 -7.65 8.74
N GLY A 90 -9.27 -8.93 8.87
CA GLY A 90 -9.41 -9.92 7.80
C GLY A 90 -8.29 -9.94 6.77
N GLY A 91 -7.35 -9.04 6.80
CA GLY A 91 -6.07 -9.23 6.15
C GLY A 91 -5.35 -10.36 6.86
N ARG A 92 -5.27 -11.54 6.25
CA ARG A 92 -4.22 -12.51 6.58
C ARG A 92 -2.95 -11.71 6.62
N GLY A 93 -2.36 -11.61 7.81
CA GLY A 93 -1.17 -10.83 8.04
C GLY A 93 -0.27 -10.99 6.83
N GLY A 94 -0.17 -9.93 6.06
CA GLY A 94 0.65 -9.96 4.88
C GLY A 94 2.02 -10.29 5.41
N ASP A 95 2.32 -11.57 5.30
CA ASP A 95 3.67 -12.05 5.46
C ASP A 95 4.47 -11.18 4.49
N ARG A 96 4.96 -10.06 5.03
CA ARG A 96 6.04 -9.33 4.41
C ARG A 96 7.26 -10.24 4.53
N ARG A 97 7.13 -11.42 3.95
CA ARG A 97 8.27 -12.09 3.39
C ARG A 97 8.79 -11.08 2.42
N SER A 98 9.64 -10.21 2.96
CA SER A 98 10.57 -9.44 2.18
C SER A 98 10.97 -10.36 1.07
N GLY A 99 10.59 -9.97 -0.16
CA GLY A 99 10.77 -10.84 -1.30
C GLY A 99 12.19 -11.34 -1.29
N GLU A 100 12.33 -12.50 -0.69
CA GLU A 100 13.44 -13.36 -0.97
C GLU A 100 13.27 -13.60 -2.44
N ARG A 101 13.83 -12.64 -3.20
CA ARG A 101 14.09 -12.82 -4.61
C ARG A 101 14.75 -14.17 -4.66
N ARG A 102 13.95 -15.23 -4.89
CA ARG A 102 14.48 -16.46 -5.38
C ARG A 102 15.35 -16.02 -6.53
N LYS A 103 16.65 -15.87 -6.23
CA LYS A 103 17.68 -15.86 -7.25
C LYS A 103 17.35 -17.06 -8.06
N GLY A 104 16.72 -16.80 -9.22
CA GLY A 104 16.31 -17.83 -10.11
C GLY A 104 17.54 -18.68 -10.30
N GLU A 105 17.46 -19.86 -9.75
CA GLU A 105 18.36 -20.92 -10.10
C GLU A 105 18.22 -21.04 -11.59
N ARG A 106 19.10 -20.33 -12.31
CA ARG A 106 19.29 -20.57 -13.72
C ARG A 106 19.69 -22.04 -13.80
N ARG A 107 18.69 -22.91 -13.90
CA ARG A 107 18.93 -24.22 -14.43
C ARG A 107 19.59 -23.99 -15.76
N LYS A 108 20.90 -24.12 -15.76
CA LYS A 108 21.68 -24.39 -16.96
C LYS A 108 21.18 -25.73 -17.49
N SER A 109 20.06 -25.73 -18.17
CA SER A 109 19.72 -26.82 -19.05
C SER A 109 20.56 -26.61 -20.30
N GLU A 110 21.82 -26.95 -20.19
CA GLU A 110 22.63 -27.26 -21.35
C GLU A 110 22.04 -28.51 -22.01
N ARG A 111 21.02 -28.31 -22.80
CA ARG A 111 20.68 -29.27 -23.87
C ARG A 111 21.26 -28.72 -25.15
N PRO A 112 22.27 -29.38 -25.75
CA PRO A 112 22.70 -29.04 -27.06
C PRO A 112 21.55 -29.36 -28.00
N ILE A 113 20.87 -28.30 -28.49
CA ILE A 113 19.88 -28.43 -29.55
C ILE A 113 20.67 -28.49 -30.84
N SER A 114 21.12 -29.69 -31.21
CA SER A 114 21.58 -30.00 -32.54
C SER A 114 20.33 -30.26 -33.42
N HIS A 115 19.75 -29.21 -33.94
CA HIS A 115 18.87 -29.27 -35.07
C HIS A 115 19.45 -28.42 -36.19
N PRO A 116 19.94 -29.02 -37.23
CA PRO A 116 20.24 -28.28 -38.46
C PRO A 116 18.88 -27.92 -39.10
N ASP A 117 18.36 -26.76 -38.77
CA ASP A 117 17.13 -26.27 -39.40
C ASP A 117 17.47 -25.77 -40.81
N ARG A 118 17.40 -26.69 -41.74
CA ARG A 118 17.41 -26.42 -43.17
C ARG A 118 16.01 -25.97 -43.59
N ARG A 119 15.53 -24.87 -43.14
CA ARG A 119 14.42 -24.18 -43.79
C ARG A 119 14.95 -23.04 -44.62
N ARG A 120 15.30 -23.40 -45.88
CA ARG A 120 15.46 -22.46 -46.96
C ARG A 120 14.26 -21.54 -47.01
N GLY A 121 14.52 -20.25 -46.85
CA GLY A 121 13.53 -19.21 -46.88
C GLY A 121 12.78 -19.12 -48.17
N GLY A 122 11.46 -19.20 -48.08
CA GLY A 122 10.59 -18.71 -49.11
C GLY A 122 10.58 -17.19 -49.12
N ARG A 123 11.27 -16.63 -50.15
CA ARG A 123 11.14 -15.20 -50.46
C ARG A 123 9.69 -14.89 -50.80
N ARG A 124 8.90 -14.35 -49.87
CA ARG A 124 7.68 -13.67 -50.21
C ARG A 124 8.01 -12.31 -50.79
N LYS A 125 7.95 -12.21 -52.12
CA LYS A 125 7.95 -10.92 -52.81
C LYS A 125 6.84 -10.05 -52.25
N GLY A 126 7.18 -8.86 -51.80
CA GLY A 126 6.24 -7.87 -51.30
C GLY A 126 5.27 -7.42 -52.40
N GLN A 127 4.01 -7.62 -52.20
CA GLN A 127 3.00 -6.92 -52.95
C GLN A 127 2.94 -5.47 -52.44
N ARG A 128 3.42 -4.56 -53.28
CA ARG A 128 3.17 -3.14 -53.17
C ARG A 128 1.68 -2.90 -53.31
N ARG A 129 0.98 -2.58 -52.24
CA ARG A 129 -0.36 -2.00 -52.33
C ARG A 129 -0.20 -0.57 -52.79
N THR A 130 -0.57 -0.32 -54.05
CA THR A 130 -0.79 1.01 -54.59
C THR A 130 -1.94 1.67 -53.85
N ARG A 131 -1.72 2.81 -53.23
CA ARG A 131 -2.76 3.68 -52.72
C ARG A 131 -3.57 4.25 -53.87
N PRO A 132 -4.91 4.22 -53.84
CA PRO A 132 -5.71 5.00 -54.77
C PRO A 132 -5.63 6.49 -54.42
N ALA A 133 -5.50 7.34 -55.45
CA ALA A 133 -5.43 8.78 -55.35
C ALA A 133 -6.78 9.36 -54.90
N GLU A 134 -6.76 10.32 -54.00
CA GLU A 134 -7.92 11.11 -53.61
C GLU A 134 -8.36 12.05 -54.76
N PRO A 135 -9.67 12.14 -55.05
CA PRO A 135 -10.15 13.16 -55.99
C PRO A 135 -10.19 14.52 -55.35
N LYS A 136 -9.55 15.49 -56.01
CA LYS A 136 -9.57 16.93 -55.66
C LYS A 136 -11.01 17.43 -55.76
N GLY A 137 -11.46 18.09 -54.69
CA GLY A 137 -12.72 18.74 -54.57
C GLY A 137 -12.95 19.82 -55.63
N THR A 138 -14.09 19.81 -56.22
CA THR A 138 -14.69 20.81 -57.09
C THR A 138 -15.11 22.01 -56.26
N LYS A 139 -14.56 23.19 -56.60
CA LYS A 139 -15.14 24.49 -56.28
C LYS A 139 -16.41 24.69 -57.11
N THR A 140 -17.45 25.09 -56.42
CA THR A 140 -18.65 25.64 -57.11
C THR A 140 -18.92 27.07 -56.59
N PRO A 141 -19.41 27.97 -57.44
CA PRO A 141 -19.43 29.42 -57.27
C PRO A 141 -20.44 29.92 -56.22
#